data_5f3131384378e114303203bcc3afbed4
#
_entry.id   5f3131384378e114303203bcc3afbed4
#
_cell.length_a   1.000
_cell.length_b   1.000
_cell.length_c   1.000
_cell.angle_alpha   90.00
_cell.angle_beta   90.00
_cell.angle_gamma   90.00
#
_symmetry.space_group_name_H-M   'P 1'
#
loop_
_entity.id
_entity.type
_entity.pdbx_description
1 polymer ?
#
loop_
_entity_poly.entity_id
_entity_poly.type
_entity_poly.pdbx_seq_one_letter_code
_entity_poly.pdbx_strand_id
1 'polypeptide(L)'
;TTLFRSSFTIIAYPVPEIGEKFEEIFAETVKINTLDYTLYQNMQQKIIDVLDQAEKVHITGKNGNKTDLYVSIWPLKDATKESAFENCVADVNIPVGEVFTSPVLKGTTGKLFDSQVYLNELKYLNLEIDFEDGVIRDYTCTNFEKEEECRKYIKENVLMNHETLPMGEFAIGTNTTAYRMANHALYTLVAFGDLGGSGGYGMVLESLQCTGTRTLRNSFGGFQG
;
A
#
# COMPACT_ATOMS: atom_id res chain seq x y z
N THR A 1 -10.73 -32.54 -18.54
CA THR A 1 -9.96 -31.59 -17.72
C THR A 1 -10.93 -30.86 -16.83
N THR A 2 -11.01 -31.25 -15.55
CA THR A 2 -11.87 -30.57 -14.56
C THR A 2 -11.19 -29.26 -14.18
N LEU A 3 -11.68 -28.16 -14.71
CA LEU A 3 -11.30 -26.83 -14.27
C LEU A 3 -11.88 -26.64 -12.86
N PHE A 4 -11.04 -26.72 -11.84
CA PHE A 4 -11.40 -26.28 -10.49
C PHE A 4 -11.61 -24.77 -10.54
N ARG A 5 -12.88 -24.34 -10.49
CA ARG A 5 -13.23 -22.94 -10.24
C ARG A 5 -13.29 -22.77 -8.73
N SER A 6 -12.19 -22.38 -8.13
CA SER A 6 -12.15 -21.94 -6.74
C SER A 6 -12.09 -20.44 -6.71
N SER A 7 -12.85 -19.83 -5.82
CA SER A 7 -12.70 -18.42 -5.42
C SER A 7 -12.11 -18.40 -4.02
N PHE A 8 -11.38 -17.33 -3.72
CA PHE A 8 -10.83 -17.09 -2.39
C PHE A 8 -11.00 -15.61 -2.02
N THR A 9 -11.01 -15.34 -0.74
CA THR A 9 -11.04 -13.99 -0.19
C THR A 9 -10.00 -13.88 0.91
N ILE A 10 -9.27 -12.79 0.94
CA ILE A 10 -8.31 -12.48 1.98
C ILE A 10 -8.96 -11.48 2.93
N ILE A 11 -8.94 -11.80 4.22
CA ILE A 11 -9.54 -10.95 5.25
C ILE A 11 -8.58 -10.81 6.43
N ALA A 12 -8.40 -9.58 6.93
CA ALA A 12 -7.75 -9.36 8.21
C ALA A 12 -8.70 -9.79 9.34
N TYR A 13 -8.23 -10.69 10.18
CA TYR A 13 -9.04 -11.27 11.25
C TYR A 13 -8.23 -11.43 12.54
N PRO A 14 -8.48 -10.62 13.57
CA PRO A 14 -7.77 -10.73 14.82
C PRO A 14 -8.15 -12.04 15.53
N VAL A 15 -7.19 -12.61 16.25
CA VAL A 15 -7.35 -13.83 17.04
C VAL A 15 -7.16 -13.55 18.52
N PRO A 16 -7.72 -14.37 19.45
CA PRO A 16 -7.66 -14.12 20.91
C PRO A 16 -6.25 -13.96 21.48
N GLU A 17 -5.24 -14.54 20.80
CA GLU A 17 -3.82 -14.49 21.18
C GLU A 17 -3.24 -13.07 21.16
N ILE A 18 -3.92 -12.10 20.51
CA ILE A 18 -3.49 -10.70 20.56
C ILE A 18 -3.59 -10.07 21.95
N GLY A 19 -4.32 -10.70 22.88
CA GLY A 19 -4.35 -10.34 24.30
C GLY A 19 -5.67 -9.74 24.80
N GLU A 20 -5.61 -9.05 25.95
CA GLU A 20 -6.78 -8.59 26.68
C GLU A 20 -7.75 -7.68 25.91
N LYS A 21 -7.26 -7.02 24.86
CA LYS A 21 -8.06 -6.11 24.03
C LYS A 21 -8.69 -6.78 22.81
N PHE A 22 -8.63 -8.11 22.73
CA PHE A 22 -9.14 -8.85 21.58
C PHE A 22 -10.57 -8.46 21.19
N GLU A 23 -11.51 -8.42 22.15
CA GLU A 23 -12.92 -8.13 21.85
C GLU A 23 -13.11 -6.73 21.25
N GLU A 24 -12.39 -5.73 21.77
CA GLU A 24 -12.42 -4.36 21.28
C GLU A 24 -11.86 -4.28 19.86
N ILE A 25 -10.68 -4.87 19.63
CA ILE A 25 -10.01 -4.91 18.33
C ILE A 25 -10.84 -5.67 17.32
N PHE A 26 -11.42 -6.79 17.71
CA PHE A 26 -12.31 -7.59 16.87
C PHE A 26 -13.54 -6.78 16.43
N ALA A 27 -14.22 -6.12 17.37
CA ALA A 27 -15.37 -5.28 17.05
C ALA A 27 -15.05 -4.14 16.10
N GLU A 28 -13.89 -3.49 16.26
CA GLU A 28 -13.43 -2.44 15.36
C GLU A 28 -13.04 -3.00 13.98
N THR A 29 -12.40 -4.17 13.94
CA THR A 29 -12.07 -4.85 12.67
C THR A 29 -13.33 -5.20 11.88
N VAL A 30 -14.38 -5.67 12.56
CA VAL A 30 -15.69 -5.93 11.92
C VAL A 30 -16.27 -4.66 11.31
N LYS A 31 -16.17 -3.51 11.97
CA LYS A 31 -16.64 -2.21 11.43
C LYS A 31 -15.90 -1.84 10.15
N ILE A 32 -14.58 -2.07 10.10
CA ILE A 32 -13.78 -1.81 8.89
C ILE A 32 -14.19 -2.77 7.77
N ASN A 33 -14.41 -4.04 8.09
CA ASN A 33 -14.67 -5.09 7.12
C ASN A 33 -16.10 -5.05 6.56
N THR A 34 -17.03 -4.33 7.22
CA THR A 34 -18.46 -4.29 6.86
C THR A 34 -18.91 -2.92 6.32
N LEU A 35 -18.01 -2.16 5.73
CA LEU A 35 -18.34 -0.89 5.09
C LEU A 35 -19.25 -1.11 3.86
N ASP A 36 -20.03 -0.10 3.53
CA ASP A 36 -20.86 -0.10 2.32
C ASP A 36 -19.98 -0.07 1.06
N TYR A 37 -19.73 -1.25 0.49
CA TYR A 37 -18.87 -1.41 -0.68
C TYR A 37 -19.44 -0.70 -1.91
N THR A 38 -20.75 -0.57 -2.05
CA THR A 38 -21.38 0.13 -3.18
C THR A 38 -21.09 1.63 -3.13
N LEU A 39 -21.16 2.21 -1.93
CA LEU A 39 -20.77 3.60 -1.72
C LEU A 39 -19.29 3.81 -2.05
N TYR A 40 -18.41 2.93 -1.57
CA TYR A 40 -16.98 3.00 -1.84
C TYR A 40 -16.68 2.82 -3.33
N GLN A 41 -17.29 1.85 -3.98
CA GLN A 41 -17.15 1.63 -5.41
C GLN A 41 -17.45 2.88 -6.23
N ASN A 42 -18.58 3.53 -5.92
CA ASN A 42 -18.99 4.74 -6.62
C ASN A 42 -18.05 5.93 -6.34
N MET A 43 -17.52 6.04 -5.13
CA MET A 43 -16.57 7.07 -4.74
C MET A 43 -15.21 6.84 -5.42
N GLN A 44 -14.70 5.62 -5.38
CA GLN A 44 -13.46 5.21 -5.99
C GLN A 44 -13.49 5.37 -7.51
N GLN A 45 -14.63 5.06 -8.14
CA GLN A 45 -14.79 5.26 -9.58
C GLN A 45 -14.59 6.72 -10.00
N LYS A 46 -15.09 7.68 -9.21
CA LYS A 46 -14.85 9.11 -9.49
C LYS A 46 -13.36 9.50 -9.39
N ILE A 47 -12.61 8.84 -8.52
CA ILE A 47 -11.16 9.04 -8.43
C ILE A 47 -10.49 8.45 -9.66
N ILE A 48 -10.88 7.25 -10.06
CA ILE A 48 -10.38 6.57 -11.26
C ILE A 48 -10.67 7.40 -12.52
N ASP A 49 -11.88 7.91 -12.68
CA ASP A 49 -12.28 8.73 -13.83
C ASP A 49 -11.38 9.97 -14.04
N VAL A 50 -10.80 10.50 -12.94
CA VAL A 50 -9.84 11.60 -13.00
C VAL A 50 -8.42 11.08 -13.27
N LEU A 51 -8.03 9.97 -12.63
CA LEU A 51 -6.69 9.39 -12.78
C LEU A 51 -6.46 8.81 -14.18
N ASP A 52 -7.48 8.26 -14.80
CA ASP A 52 -7.43 7.71 -16.16
C ASP A 52 -7.17 8.78 -17.25
N GLN A 53 -7.34 10.06 -16.90
CA GLN A 53 -7.01 11.18 -17.78
C GLN A 53 -5.57 11.68 -17.57
N ALA A 54 -4.85 11.14 -16.60
CA ALA A 54 -3.52 11.61 -16.24
C ALA A 54 -2.41 10.77 -16.88
N GLU A 55 -1.38 11.44 -17.39
CA GLU A 55 -0.12 10.77 -17.81
C GLU A 55 0.79 10.49 -16.61
N LYS A 56 0.69 11.34 -15.58
CA LYS A 56 1.48 11.26 -14.34
C LYS A 56 0.67 11.71 -13.13
N VAL A 57 0.96 11.13 -12.00
CA VAL A 57 0.48 11.58 -10.69
C VAL A 57 1.65 12.14 -9.91
N HIS A 58 1.53 13.39 -9.46
CA HIS A 58 2.50 14.01 -8.56
C HIS A 58 2.03 13.92 -7.12
N ILE A 59 2.86 13.35 -6.30
CA ILE A 59 2.57 13.08 -4.90
C ILE A 59 3.49 13.92 -4.03
N THR A 60 2.91 14.82 -3.23
CA THR A 60 3.67 15.65 -2.30
C THR A 60 3.26 15.35 -0.86
N GLY A 61 4.25 15.21 0.00
CA GLY A 61 4.04 15.09 1.45
C GLY A 61 3.54 16.39 2.07
N LYS A 62 2.88 16.25 3.24
CA LYS A 62 2.44 17.39 4.08
C LYS A 62 2.86 17.16 5.52
N ASN A 63 2.82 18.22 6.34
CA ASN A 63 3.10 18.14 7.78
C ASN A 63 4.44 17.47 8.14
N GLY A 64 5.50 17.81 7.40
CA GLY A 64 6.84 17.27 7.62
C GLY A 64 7.14 15.98 6.87
N ASN A 65 6.17 15.38 6.17
CA ASN A 65 6.44 14.30 5.25
C ASN A 65 7.18 14.83 4.01
N LYS A 66 8.31 14.20 3.68
CA LYS A 66 9.23 14.65 2.63
C LYS A 66 8.93 14.00 1.26
N THR A 67 7.83 13.29 1.10
CA THR A 67 7.47 12.67 -0.18
C THR A 67 7.36 13.73 -1.27
N ASP A 68 8.06 13.49 -2.37
CA ASP A 68 7.98 14.25 -3.61
C ASP A 68 8.23 13.25 -4.76
N LEU A 69 7.16 12.65 -5.26
CA LEU A 69 7.20 11.49 -6.14
C LEU A 69 6.28 11.66 -7.34
N TYR A 70 6.83 11.50 -8.51
CA TYR A 70 6.08 11.41 -9.76
C TYR A 70 5.89 9.95 -10.15
N VAL A 71 4.66 9.53 -10.37
CA VAL A 71 4.29 8.20 -10.83
C VAL A 71 3.73 8.30 -12.25
N SER A 72 4.37 7.64 -13.19
CA SER A 72 3.89 7.57 -14.59
C SER A 72 2.78 6.54 -14.71
N ILE A 73 1.71 6.90 -15.42
CA ILE A 73 0.51 6.08 -15.60
C ILE A 73 0.46 5.55 -17.02
N TRP A 74 -0.10 4.37 -17.22
CA TRP A 74 -0.29 3.77 -18.54
C TRP A 74 -1.25 4.61 -19.38
N PRO A 75 -0.85 5.02 -20.60
CA PRO A 75 -1.73 5.76 -21.48
C PRO A 75 -2.87 4.87 -21.98
N LEU A 76 -4.10 5.32 -21.81
CA LEU A 76 -5.28 4.65 -22.34
C LEU A 76 -5.51 5.05 -23.79
N LYS A 77 -5.91 4.09 -24.61
CA LYS A 77 -6.33 4.36 -26.00
C LYS A 77 -7.74 4.92 -26.04
N ASP A 78 -8.60 4.46 -25.16
CA ASP A 78 -10.01 4.86 -25.07
C ASP A 78 -10.48 4.77 -23.60
N ALA A 79 -10.36 5.86 -22.87
CA ALA A 79 -10.78 5.94 -21.47
C ALA A 79 -12.28 5.67 -21.22
N THR A 80 -13.09 5.54 -22.29
CA THR A 80 -14.49 5.12 -22.16
C THR A 80 -14.69 3.61 -22.09
N LYS A 81 -13.62 2.84 -22.38
CA LYS A 81 -13.65 1.38 -22.45
C LYS A 81 -12.56 0.70 -21.63
N GLU A 82 -11.54 1.46 -21.28
CA GLU A 82 -10.35 0.97 -20.59
C GLU A 82 -10.12 1.81 -19.34
N SER A 83 -9.53 1.24 -18.31
CA SER A 83 -9.02 1.94 -17.14
C SER A 83 -7.60 1.50 -16.86
N ALA A 84 -6.75 2.42 -16.44
CA ALA A 84 -5.43 2.12 -15.93
C ALA A 84 -5.44 1.73 -14.44
N PHE A 85 -6.57 1.91 -13.77
CA PHE A 85 -6.73 1.67 -12.34
C PHE A 85 -7.78 0.61 -12.05
N GLU A 86 -7.52 -0.19 -11.04
CA GLU A 86 -8.49 -1.11 -10.47
C GLU A 86 -9.28 -0.43 -9.34
N ASN A 87 -10.59 -0.67 -9.35
CA ASN A 87 -11.49 -0.24 -8.29
C ASN A 87 -11.59 -1.38 -7.26
N CYS A 88 -10.75 -1.36 -6.23
CA CYS A 88 -10.69 -2.43 -5.24
C CYS A 88 -11.85 -2.32 -4.25
N VAL A 89 -12.87 -3.12 -4.50
CA VAL A 89 -13.97 -3.36 -3.58
C VAL A 89 -13.78 -4.69 -2.85
N ALA A 90 -14.61 -4.99 -1.86
CA ALA A 90 -14.49 -6.20 -1.05
C ALA A 90 -14.88 -7.47 -1.84
N ASP A 91 -14.07 -7.84 -2.82
CA ASP A 91 -14.21 -9.03 -3.66
C ASP A 91 -13.12 -10.07 -3.38
N VAL A 92 -11.86 -9.70 -3.54
CA VAL A 92 -10.70 -10.55 -3.21
C VAL A 92 -10.13 -10.21 -1.84
N ASN A 93 -9.99 -8.92 -1.55
CA ASN A 93 -9.44 -8.42 -0.29
C ASN A 93 -10.53 -7.73 0.54
N ILE A 94 -10.58 -8.01 1.82
CA ILE A 94 -11.41 -7.31 2.80
C ILE A 94 -10.47 -6.69 3.84
N PRO A 95 -10.61 -5.40 4.15
CA PRO A 95 -11.68 -4.46 3.81
C PRO A 95 -11.58 -3.84 2.42
N VAL A 96 -12.70 -3.24 1.98
CA VAL A 96 -12.77 -2.37 0.80
C VAL A 96 -11.94 -1.11 1.03
N GLY A 97 -11.41 -0.54 -0.05
CA GLY A 97 -11.04 0.84 0.00
C GLY A 97 -9.70 1.22 -0.56
N GLU A 98 -9.43 0.84 -1.81
CA GLU A 98 -8.30 1.41 -2.56
C GLU A 98 -8.61 1.49 -4.06
N VAL A 99 -7.92 2.39 -4.73
CA VAL A 99 -7.75 2.38 -6.19
C VAL A 99 -6.26 2.19 -6.47
N PHE A 100 -5.90 1.27 -7.33
CA PHE A 100 -4.51 0.93 -7.56
C PHE A 100 -4.18 0.65 -9.02
N THR A 101 -2.91 0.75 -9.35
CA THR A 101 -2.35 0.40 -10.67
C THR A 101 -0.91 -0.09 -10.54
N SER A 102 -0.46 -0.86 -11.51
CA SER A 102 0.97 -1.07 -11.71
C SER A 102 1.52 0.12 -12.51
N PRO A 103 2.44 0.92 -11.96
CA PRO A 103 2.91 2.13 -12.63
C PRO A 103 3.79 1.80 -13.86
N VAL A 104 3.86 2.73 -14.79
CA VAL A 104 4.92 2.72 -15.80
C VAL A 104 6.23 3.07 -15.12
N LEU A 105 7.20 2.18 -15.16
CA LEU A 105 8.48 2.41 -14.45
C LEU A 105 9.20 3.62 -15.00
N LYS A 106 9.35 3.69 -16.33
CA LYS A 106 10.03 4.82 -17.00
C LYS A 106 9.35 6.15 -16.70
N GLY A 107 10.11 7.07 -16.11
CA GLY A 107 9.63 8.40 -15.74
C GLY A 107 8.92 8.45 -14.38
N THR A 108 8.77 7.30 -13.68
CA THR A 108 8.41 7.26 -12.26
C THR A 108 9.66 7.57 -11.45
N THR A 109 9.68 8.73 -10.79
CA THR A 109 10.89 9.24 -10.16
C THR A 109 10.57 10.14 -8.98
N GLY A 110 11.49 10.21 -8.04
CA GLY A 110 11.38 11.07 -6.86
C GLY A 110 11.50 10.29 -5.56
N LYS A 111 11.17 10.96 -4.47
CA LYS A 111 11.34 10.47 -3.10
C LYS A 111 10.01 10.03 -2.50
N LEU A 112 10.04 8.86 -1.88
CA LEU A 112 9.04 8.39 -0.97
C LEU A 112 9.56 8.50 0.46
N PHE A 113 8.75 9.08 1.35
CA PHE A 113 9.08 9.20 2.77
C PHE A 113 7.93 8.66 3.62
N ASP A 114 8.30 7.89 4.64
CA ASP A 114 7.38 7.47 5.69
C ASP A 114 8.00 7.68 7.07
N SER A 115 7.27 8.37 7.95
CA SER A 115 7.75 8.66 9.31
C SER A 115 7.82 7.40 10.17
N GLN A 116 6.88 6.47 9.96
CA GLN A 116 6.85 5.17 10.63
C GLN A 116 6.04 4.18 9.82
N VAL A 117 6.67 3.08 9.43
CA VAL A 117 6.02 1.99 8.72
C VAL A 117 6.48 0.63 9.23
N TYR A 118 5.61 -0.36 9.13
CA TYR A 118 5.91 -1.76 9.41
C TYR A 118 5.95 -2.54 8.11
N LEU A 119 7.06 -3.21 7.86
CA LEU A 119 7.24 -4.11 6.70
C LEU A 119 7.71 -5.47 7.24
N ASN A 120 6.94 -6.52 6.98
CA ASN A 120 7.23 -7.86 7.50
C ASN A 120 7.49 -7.87 9.03
N GLU A 121 6.56 -7.26 9.79
CA GLU A 121 6.67 -7.15 11.26
C GLU A 121 7.85 -6.28 11.74
N LEU A 122 8.70 -5.80 10.86
CA LEU A 122 9.83 -4.95 11.18
C LEU A 122 9.43 -3.47 11.09
N LYS A 123 9.75 -2.73 12.14
CA LYS A 123 9.47 -1.29 12.21
C LYS A 123 10.58 -0.49 11.54
N TYR A 124 10.17 0.46 10.69
CA TYR A 124 11.05 1.45 10.08
C TYR A 124 10.65 2.84 10.56
N LEU A 125 11.65 3.66 10.87
CA LEU A 125 11.48 5.05 11.29
C LEU A 125 12.13 5.96 10.25
N ASN A 126 11.39 7.00 9.82
CA ASN A 126 11.81 7.94 8.79
C ASN A 126 12.42 7.23 7.57
N LEU A 127 11.70 6.25 7.04
CA LEU A 127 12.12 5.52 5.85
C LEU A 127 12.05 6.46 4.65
N GLU A 128 13.17 6.66 3.98
CA GLU A 128 13.28 7.37 2.71
C GLU A 128 13.70 6.38 1.62
N ILE A 129 13.03 6.43 0.49
CA ILE A 129 13.37 5.65 -0.69
C ILE A 129 13.32 6.56 -1.90
N ASP A 130 14.44 6.65 -2.62
CA ASP A 130 14.56 7.40 -3.85
C ASP A 130 14.40 6.50 -5.07
N PHE A 131 13.51 6.89 -5.99
CA PHE A 131 13.24 6.17 -7.24
C PHE A 131 13.75 6.95 -8.44
N GLU A 132 14.32 6.23 -9.40
CA GLU A 132 14.64 6.71 -10.74
C GLU A 132 14.19 5.68 -11.77
N ASP A 133 13.38 6.12 -12.74
CA ASP A 133 12.74 5.24 -13.71
C ASP A 133 12.09 4.01 -13.04
N GLY A 134 11.37 4.26 -11.95
CA GLY A 134 10.60 3.27 -11.22
C GLY A 134 11.39 2.23 -10.44
N VAL A 135 12.71 2.35 -10.34
CA VAL A 135 13.54 1.44 -9.55
C VAL A 135 14.20 2.19 -8.39
N ILE A 136 14.43 1.48 -7.29
CA ILE A 136 15.07 2.03 -6.09
C ILE A 136 16.53 2.35 -6.43
N ARG A 137 16.96 3.60 -6.17
CA ARG A 137 18.34 4.07 -6.35
C ARG A 137 19.04 4.33 -5.05
N ASP A 138 18.31 4.88 -4.09
CA ASP A 138 18.86 5.15 -2.77
C ASP A 138 17.80 4.96 -1.69
N TYR A 139 18.25 4.74 -0.46
CA TYR A 139 17.37 4.53 0.68
C TYR A 139 18.10 4.78 1.99
N THR A 140 17.35 5.24 2.99
CA THR A 140 17.83 5.40 4.37
C THR A 140 16.68 5.30 5.36
N CYS A 141 17.01 5.16 6.64
CA CYS A 141 16.07 5.24 7.76
C CYS A 141 16.78 5.78 9.00
N THR A 142 16.08 5.92 10.11
CA THR A 142 16.67 6.37 11.38
C THR A 142 16.52 5.34 12.51
N ASN A 143 16.45 4.06 12.17
CA ASN A 143 16.36 2.98 13.15
C ASN A 143 17.63 2.81 13.99
N PHE A 144 18.77 3.19 13.45
CA PHE A 144 20.09 3.04 14.07
C PHE A 144 20.87 4.35 13.98
N GLU A 145 21.84 4.55 14.87
CA GLU A 145 22.69 5.74 14.85
C GLU A 145 23.63 5.78 13.64
N LYS A 146 24.07 4.60 13.19
CA LYS A 146 24.97 4.50 12.05
C LYS A 146 24.19 4.28 10.75
N GLU A 147 24.49 5.10 9.77
CA GLU A 147 23.88 5.00 8.44
C GLU A 147 24.10 3.63 7.80
N GLU A 148 25.29 3.04 7.96
CA GLU A 148 25.60 1.72 7.43
C GLU A 148 24.67 0.63 7.98
N GLU A 149 24.30 0.71 9.28
CA GLU A 149 23.37 -0.22 9.91
C GLU A 149 21.96 -0.02 9.39
N CYS A 150 21.54 1.22 9.18
CA CYS A 150 20.25 1.54 8.54
C CYS A 150 20.17 1.00 7.11
N ARG A 151 21.21 1.24 6.31
CA ARG A 151 21.27 0.75 4.93
C ARG A 151 21.27 -0.76 4.86
N LYS A 152 22.05 -1.42 5.73
CA LYS A 152 22.05 -2.87 5.83
C LYS A 152 20.67 -3.42 6.19
N TYR A 153 20.01 -2.81 7.17
CA TYR A 153 18.68 -3.21 7.60
C TYR A 153 17.63 -3.15 6.47
N ILE A 154 17.66 -2.08 5.67
CA ILE A 154 16.78 -1.94 4.49
C ILE A 154 17.18 -2.95 3.41
N LYS A 155 18.50 -3.10 3.15
CA LYS A 155 19.02 -4.02 2.12
C LYS A 155 18.59 -5.46 2.35
N GLU A 156 18.70 -5.92 3.59
CA GLU A 156 18.38 -7.29 3.96
C GLU A 156 16.88 -7.57 3.98
N ASN A 157 16.07 -6.62 4.47
CA ASN A 157 14.67 -6.88 4.79
C ASN A 157 13.67 -6.25 3.81
N VAL A 158 14.01 -5.16 3.13
CA VAL A 158 13.16 -4.54 2.10
C VAL A 158 13.59 -4.99 0.72
N LEU A 159 14.89 -4.86 0.41
CA LEU A 159 15.41 -5.28 -0.89
C LEU A 159 15.71 -6.78 -0.97
N MET A 160 15.62 -7.53 0.15
CA MET A 160 15.93 -8.97 0.20
C MET A 160 17.26 -9.32 -0.46
N ASN A 161 18.25 -8.47 -0.23
CA ASN A 161 19.60 -8.55 -0.81
C ASN A 161 19.68 -8.33 -2.34
N HIS A 162 18.59 -7.99 -3.01
CA HIS A 162 18.65 -7.53 -4.41
C HIS A 162 19.36 -6.18 -4.51
N GLU A 163 20.02 -5.89 -5.61
CA GLU A 163 20.68 -4.59 -5.82
C GLU A 163 19.67 -3.45 -5.87
N THR A 164 18.53 -3.69 -6.49
CA THR A 164 17.39 -2.78 -6.57
C THR A 164 16.09 -3.56 -6.72
N LEU A 165 14.97 -2.89 -6.50
CA LEU A 165 13.63 -3.41 -6.79
C LEU A 165 12.83 -2.37 -7.55
N PRO A 166 11.95 -2.81 -8.47
CA PRO A 166 11.02 -1.91 -9.14
C PRO A 166 9.85 -1.56 -8.22
N MET A 167 9.22 -0.41 -8.49
CA MET A 167 7.92 -0.08 -7.93
C MET A 167 6.87 -1.04 -8.52
N GLY A 168 6.26 -1.87 -7.68
CA GLY A 168 5.29 -2.88 -8.12
C GLY A 168 3.89 -2.31 -8.27
N GLU A 169 3.52 -1.38 -7.40
CA GLU A 169 2.16 -0.85 -7.33
C GLU A 169 2.15 0.61 -6.87
N PHE A 170 1.23 1.37 -7.41
CA PHE A 170 0.79 2.65 -6.90
C PHE A 170 -0.67 2.55 -6.49
N ALA A 171 -0.98 2.79 -5.24
CA ALA A 171 -2.32 2.71 -4.68
C ALA A 171 -2.71 3.96 -3.90
N ILE A 172 -3.99 4.31 -3.93
CA ILE A 172 -4.62 5.35 -3.12
C ILE A 172 -5.66 4.68 -2.24
N GLY A 173 -5.36 4.58 -0.94
CA GLY A 173 -6.30 4.07 0.05
C GLY A 173 -7.45 5.06 0.29
N THR A 174 -8.66 4.56 0.32
CA THR A 174 -9.88 5.35 0.51
C THR A 174 -10.62 5.01 1.79
N ASN A 175 -10.24 3.94 2.51
CA ASN A 175 -10.88 3.50 3.74
C ASN A 175 -10.51 4.41 4.93
N THR A 176 -11.27 5.50 5.09
CA THR A 176 -11.05 6.47 6.18
C THR A 176 -11.32 5.89 7.56
N THR A 177 -12.11 4.83 7.69
CA THR A 177 -12.34 4.13 8.95
C THR A 177 -11.08 3.39 9.38
N ALA A 178 -10.44 2.65 8.46
CA ALA A 178 -9.16 1.99 8.72
C ALA A 178 -8.06 3.03 9.05
N TYR A 179 -8.00 4.14 8.31
CA TYR A 179 -7.06 5.22 8.59
C TYR A 179 -7.23 5.80 10.00
N ARG A 180 -8.46 6.06 10.43
CA ARG A 180 -8.74 6.56 11.79
C ARG A 180 -8.33 5.58 12.86
N MET A 181 -8.54 4.29 12.65
CA MET A 181 -8.10 3.25 13.58
C MET A 181 -6.58 3.13 13.65
N ALA A 182 -5.89 3.15 12.52
CA ALA A 182 -4.44 3.11 12.46
C ALA A 182 -3.78 4.27 13.23
N ASN A 183 -4.41 5.44 13.26
CA ASN A 183 -3.93 6.59 14.03
C ASN A 183 -4.30 6.53 15.52
N HIS A 184 -5.10 5.58 15.96
CA HIS A 184 -5.36 5.35 17.36
C HIS A 184 -4.21 4.49 17.90
N ALA A 185 -3.43 5.00 18.86
CA ALA A 185 -2.21 4.36 19.40
C ALA A 185 -2.39 2.90 19.87
N LEU A 186 -3.64 2.46 20.01
CA LEU A 186 -4.04 1.13 20.42
C LEU A 186 -3.97 0.10 19.29
N TYR A 187 -4.14 0.53 18.04
CA TYR A 187 -4.40 -0.35 16.91
C TYR A 187 -3.26 -0.39 15.89
N THR A 188 -2.22 0.39 16.09
CA THR A 188 -1.08 0.49 15.16
C THR A 188 -0.41 -0.87 14.90
N LEU A 189 -0.43 -1.76 15.87
CA LEU A 189 0.14 -3.11 15.76
C LEU A 189 -0.78 -4.11 15.05
N VAL A 190 -2.09 -3.91 15.10
CA VAL A 190 -3.06 -4.90 14.62
C VAL A 190 -3.52 -4.63 13.19
N ALA A 191 -3.66 -3.35 12.83
CA ALA A 191 -4.14 -3.00 11.49
C ALA A 191 -3.11 -3.29 10.38
N PHE A 192 -1.84 -3.46 10.70
CA PHE A 192 -0.75 -3.61 9.73
C PHE A 192 0.04 -4.91 9.84
N GLY A 193 -0.18 -5.70 10.89
CA GLY A 193 0.60 -6.92 11.15
C GLY A 193 0.26 -8.10 10.26
N ASP A 194 -0.90 -8.14 9.62
CA ASP A 194 -1.37 -9.38 8.99
C ASP A 194 -2.09 -9.22 7.64
N LEU A 195 -1.81 -8.14 6.90
CA LEU A 195 -2.23 -8.06 5.49
C LEU A 195 -1.32 -8.88 4.56
N GLY A 196 -0.39 -9.63 5.13
CA GLY A 196 0.61 -10.45 4.46
C GLY A 196 0.28 -11.92 4.35
N GLY A 197 -0.94 -12.30 4.00
CA GLY A 197 -1.23 -13.65 3.53
C GLY A 197 -0.59 -13.87 2.16
N SER A 198 0.47 -14.66 2.13
CA SER A 198 1.12 -15.20 0.93
C SER A 198 1.63 -14.19 -0.12
N GLY A 199 2.79 -13.62 0.11
CA GLY A 199 3.70 -13.22 -0.97
C GLY A 199 3.62 -11.81 -1.50
N GLY A 200 2.85 -10.93 -0.92
CA GLY A 200 2.85 -9.52 -1.29
C GLY A 200 3.27 -8.64 -0.11
N TYR A 201 4.35 -7.90 -0.25
CA TYR A 201 4.74 -6.91 0.74
C TYR A 201 4.03 -5.59 0.45
N GLY A 202 3.16 -5.16 1.36
CA GLY A 202 2.49 -3.87 1.27
C GLY A 202 3.15 -2.86 2.20
N MET A 203 3.60 -1.73 1.67
CA MET A 203 4.00 -0.58 2.46
C MET A 203 2.79 0.34 2.56
N VAL A 204 2.28 0.55 3.76
CA VAL A 204 1.25 1.53 4.04
C VAL A 204 1.91 2.83 4.45
N LEU A 205 1.77 3.85 3.63
CA LEU A 205 2.34 5.17 3.90
C LEU A 205 1.40 6.00 4.76
N GLU A 206 1.86 6.28 5.97
CA GLU A 206 1.21 7.16 6.91
C GLU A 206 1.49 8.61 6.57
N SER A 207 0.80 9.23 5.62
CA SER A 207 0.89 10.67 5.61
C SER A 207 0.19 11.39 4.48
N LEU A 208 -1.08 11.23 4.43
CA LEU A 208 -1.84 12.26 3.77
C LEU A 208 -2.99 12.65 4.68
N GLN A 209 -2.90 13.84 5.21
CA GLN A 209 -4.07 14.56 5.72
C GLN A 209 -5.06 14.89 4.59
N CYS A 210 -5.25 13.96 3.69
CA CYS A 210 -6.33 13.94 2.73
C CYS A 210 -6.63 12.47 2.47
N THR A 211 -7.56 11.93 3.23
CA THR A 211 -8.40 10.81 2.82
C THR A 211 -7.71 9.77 1.91
N GLY A 212 -6.75 9.02 2.41
CA GLY A 212 -6.17 7.94 1.63
C GLY A 212 -4.96 7.28 2.29
N THR A 213 -5.05 5.99 2.45
CA THR A 213 -3.91 5.14 2.74
C THR A 213 -3.20 4.84 1.41
N ARG A 214 -1.88 4.86 1.36
CA ARG A 214 -1.11 4.43 0.19
C ARG A 214 -0.43 3.12 0.50
N THR A 215 -0.56 2.20 -0.41
CA THR A 215 0.11 0.91 -0.32
C THR A 215 1.09 0.77 -1.48
N LEU A 216 2.37 0.55 -1.19
CA LEU A 216 3.31 0.00 -2.16
C LEU A 216 3.35 -1.50 -1.94
N ARG A 217 2.93 -2.26 -2.93
CA ARG A 217 3.07 -3.72 -2.91
C ARG A 217 4.23 -4.12 -3.81
N ASN A 218 5.18 -4.84 -3.27
CA ASN A 218 6.15 -5.56 -4.06
C ASN A 218 5.53 -6.92 -4.42
N SER A 219 4.80 -6.98 -5.53
CA SER A 219 4.30 -8.26 -6.01
C SER A 219 5.44 -9.08 -6.63
N PHE A 220 6.13 -9.88 -5.81
CA PHE A 220 6.86 -11.03 -6.28
C PHE A 220 5.88 -12.20 -6.47
N GLY A 221 5.03 -12.11 -7.46
CA GLY A 221 4.20 -13.19 -7.92
C GLY A 221 4.67 -13.61 -9.29
N GLY A 222 5.43 -14.71 -9.36
CA GLY A 222 5.80 -15.29 -10.63
C GLY A 222 4.55 -15.65 -11.42
N PHE A 223 4.33 -14.99 -12.54
CA PHE A 223 3.59 -15.58 -13.62
C PHE A 223 4.45 -16.71 -14.17
N GLN A 224 4.15 -17.94 -13.76
CA GLN A 224 4.51 -19.10 -14.55
C GLN A 224 3.29 -19.45 -15.41
N GLY A 225 3.51 -19.38 -16.69
CA GLY A 225 2.86 -19.73 -17.89
C GLY A 225 1.53 -20.46 -17.96
#